data_b1ba5cb5d05b2e64548c5d4529dfa172
#
_entry.id   b1ba5cb5d05b2e64548c5d4529dfa172
#
_cell.length_a   1.000
_cell.length_b   1.000
_cell.length_c   1.000
_cell.angle_alpha   90.00
_cell.angle_beta   90.00
_cell.angle_gamma   90.00
#
_symmetry.space_group_name_H-M   'P 1'
#
loop_
_entity.id
_entity.type
_entity.pdbx_description
1 polymer ?
#
loop_
_entity_poly.entity_id
_entity_poly.type
_entity_poly.pdbx_seq_one_letter_code
_entity_poly.pdbx_strand_id
1 'polypeptide(L)'
;MAEILNNSRNGQLHEVRVNQRKMIDKILTQYSSDFVGCRELIQNADDSHATSFHLQIKCNAPSSSLSKETDFHAQTITELRMINNGKIFSETDWKRVATIAEGNTDPQSVGQFGVGFFSVFAYTDEPMITSGKEYTKFVWKGDQLLYQHDKLSIQEKTNETSIILIMRDKPTLCIESNLNNSEETKKVMSTINLTELKAYFAKVLSFTRHIVNLVITINSLTVFHISKKKYENPSIQNTFTFEPQPSINHMLHINSFVVTEQIITIDNTASIVLGHITVEASVNVDQQFHNYIERILKRFPSTVKIQLLFVPINTIVKQQQLQSSLVDKNLNSQILERILPLKFLANEIIPSGFIFIGLGTHQSIGIGMRVYSHFIPTVERQELNLQDPYIAK
;
A
#
# COMPACT_ATOMS: atom_id res chain seq x y z
N MET A 1 33.67 13.25 -35.89
CA MET A 1 33.12 12.22 -34.99
C MET A 1 33.09 10.81 -35.59
N ALA A 2 32.75 10.65 -36.86
CA ALA A 2 32.79 9.33 -37.55
C ALA A 2 34.22 8.75 -37.70
N GLU A 3 35.26 9.58 -37.84
CA GLU A 3 36.66 9.12 -37.92
C GLU A 3 37.23 8.60 -36.60
N ILE A 4 36.76 9.11 -35.45
CA ILE A 4 37.17 8.63 -34.12
C ILE A 4 36.61 7.22 -33.88
N LEU A 5 35.40 6.90 -34.40
CA LEU A 5 34.79 5.59 -34.25
C LEU A 5 35.43 4.49 -35.13
N ASN A 6 36.08 4.87 -36.24
CA ASN A 6 36.73 3.90 -37.11
C ASN A 6 38.15 3.50 -36.64
N ASN A 7 38.81 4.29 -35.81
CA ASN A 7 40.16 3.99 -35.30
C ASN A 7 40.16 3.17 -33.97
N SER A 8 38.99 2.83 -33.39
CA SER A 8 38.90 2.13 -32.10
C SER A 8 38.74 0.60 -32.24
N ARG A 9 39.13 -0.01 -33.36
CA ARG A 9 39.02 -1.47 -33.56
C ARG A 9 39.87 -2.35 -32.63
N ASN A 10 40.76 -1.76 -31.80
CA ASN A 10 41.60 -2.47 -30.83
C ASN A 10 41.31 -2.14 -29.37
N GLY A 11 40.17 -1.47 -29.06
CA GLY A 11 39.76 -1.21 -27.69
C GLY A 11 39.24 -2.49 -27.03
N GLN A 12 39.74 -2.82 -25.84
CA GLN A 12 39.15 -3.87 -25.00
C GLN A 12 37.76 -3.43 -24.54
N LEU A 13 36.77 -4.30 -24.73
CA LEU A 13 35.44 -4.11 -24.17
C LEU A 13 35.51 -4.34 -22.66
N HIS A 14 35.06 -3.36 -21.88
CA HIS A 14 34.96 -3.45 -20.44
C HIS A 14 33.47 -3.46 -20.06
N GLU A 15 33.12 -4.31 -19.10
CA GLU A 15 31.77 -4.36 -18.55
C GLU A 15 31.49 -3.13 -17.67
N VAL A 16 30.36 -2.45 -17.90
CA VAL A 16 29.88 -1.38 -17.04
C VAL A 16 29.16 -2.04 -15.86
N ARG A 17 29.77 -2.00 -14.69
CA ARG A 17 29.21 -2.59 -13.47
C ARG A 17 28.28 -1.62 -12.77
N VAL A 18 27.15 -2.14 -12.28
CA VAL A 18 26.20 -1.40 -11.46
C VAL A 18 26.49 -1.66 -9.98
N ASN A 19 26.69 -0.59 -9.21
CA ASN A 19 26.71 -0.68 -7.77
C ASN A 19 25.25 -0.84 -7.26
N GLN A 20 24.84 -2.08 -6.97
CA GLN A 20 23.47 -2.40 -6.60
C GLN A 20 23.07 -1.80 -5.25
N ARG A 21 24.01 -1.68 -4.29
CA ARG A 21 23.76 -1.04 -2.99
C ARG A 21 23.37 0.43 -3.18
N LYS A 22 24.17 1.19 -3.92
CA LYS A 22 23.86 2.60 -4.23
C LYS A 22 22.57 2.76 -5.05
N MET A 23 22.27 1.81 -5.92
CA MET A 23 21.01 1.81 -6.67
C MET A 23 19.81 1.63 -5.76
N ILE A 24 19.86 0.68 -4.83
CA ILE A 24 18.80 0.46 -3.82
C ILE A 24 18.70 1.67 -2.89
N ASP A 25 19.82 2.20 -2.39
CA ASP A 25 19.82 3.41 -1.57
C ASP A 25 19.14 4.59 -2.30
N LYS A 26 19.41 4.77 -3.60
CA LYS A 26 18.74 5.78 -4.42
C LYS A 26 17.23 5.52 -4.55
N ILE A 27 16.80 4.27 -4.68
CA ILE A 27 15.37 3.90 -4.66
C ILE A 27 14.76 4.28 -3.30
N LEU A 28 15.43 3.94 -2.20
CA LEU A 28 14.95 4.23 -0.85
C LEU A 28 14.81 5.73 -0.57
N THR A 29 15.69 6.58 -1.11
CA THR A 29 15.57 8.05 -0.96
C THR A 29 14.32 8.65 -1.61
N GLN A 30 13.72 7.94 -2.57
CA GLN A 30 12.47 8.35 -3.21
C GLN A 30 11.23 8.05 -2.36
N TYR A 31 11.38 7.29 -1.30
CA TYR A 31 10.30 6.93 -0.41
C TYR A 31 10.37 7.73 0.89
N SER A 32 9.47 8.67 1.07
CA SER A 32 9.46 9.57 2.24
C SER A 32 8.55 9.11 3.38
N SER A 33 7.81 8.00 3.23
CA SER A 33 6.85 7.58 4.25
C SER A 33 7.43 6.55 5.22
N ASP A 34 7.07 6.68 6.50
CA ASP A 34 7.54 5.83 7.60
C ASP A 34 7.25 4.32 7.43
N PHE A 35 6.21 3.95 6.68
CA PHE A 35 5.75 2.56 6.55
C PHE A 35 5.82 2.01 5.12
N VAL A 36 6.79 2.49 4.34
CA VAL A 36 6.94 2.14 2.91
C VAL A 36 7.01 0.64 2.68
N GLY A 37 7.80 -0.09 3.45
CA GLY A 37 7.89 -1.54 3.31
C GLY A 37 6.55 -2.23 3.56
N CYS A 38 5.83 -1.85 4.62
CA CYS A 38 4.48 -2.38 4.88
C CYS A 38 3.54 -2.05 3.72
N ARG A 39 3.63 -0.83 3.17
CA ARG A 39 2.83 -0.37 2.05
C ARG A 39 2.98 -1.27 0.84
N GLU A 40 4.20 -1.40 0.36
CA GLU A 40 4.50 -2.18 -0.85
C GLU A 40 4.15 -3.67 -0.66
N LEU A 41 4.36 -4.22 0.55
CA LEU A 41 4.05 -5.61 0.82
C LEU A 41 2.54 -5.88 0.96
N ILE A 42 1.76 -4.95 1.52
CA ILE A 42 0.28 -5.04 1.51
C ILE A 42 -0.24 -4.99 0.07
N GLN A 43 0.33 -4.11 -0.76
CA GLN A 43 -0.05 -4.00 -2.16
C GLN A 43 0.27 -5.29 -2.93
N ASN A 44 1.45 -5.86 -2.75
CA ASN A 44 1.84 -7.12 -3.37
C ASN A 44 0.94 -8.28 -2.90
N ALA A 45 0.54 -8.29 -1.63
CA ALA A 45 -0.41 -9.26 -1.10
C ALA A 45 -1.80 -9.10 -1.74
N ASP A 46 -2.30 -7.86 -1.90
CA ASP A 46 -3.58 -7.59 -2.56
C ASP A 46 -3.54 -7.99 -4.04
N ASP A 47 -2.44 -7.72 -4.75
CA ASP A 47 -2.21 -8.15 -6.14
C ASP A 47 -2.13 -9.69 -6.27
N SER A 48 -1.67 -10.39 -5.24
CA SER A 48 -1.67 -11.85 -5.17
C SER A 48 -3.02 -12.46 -4.76
N HIS A 49 -4.09 -11.65 -4.65
CA HIS A 49 -5.43 -12.04 -4.22
C HIS A 49 -5.50 -12.54 -2.76
N ALA A 50 -4.61 -12.07 -1.89
CA ALA A 50 -4.70 -12.36 -0.47
C ALA A 50 -5.99 -11.77 0.11
N THR A 51 -6.62 -12.50 1.02
CA THR A 51 -7.77 -12.03 1.80
C THR A 51 -7.38 -11.53 3.19
N SER A 52 -6.18 -11.90 3.64
CA SER A 52 -5.63 -11.48 4.93
C SER A 52 -4.16 -11.07 4.82
N PHE A 53 -3.79 -10.10 5.64
CA PHE A 53 -2.41 -9.68 5.85
C PHE A 53 -2.14 -9.53 7.33
N HIS A 54 -1.04 -10.11 7.82
CA HIS A 54 -0.66 -10.14 9.22
C HIS A 54 0.74 -9.60 9.39
N LEU A 55 0.89 -8.53 10.16
CA LEU A 55 2.17 -8.01 10.62
C LEU A 55 2.47 -8.54 12.02
N GLN A 56 3.52 -9.31 12.13
CA GLN A 56 4.08 -9.77 13.41
C GLN A 56 5.29 -8.93 13.75
N ILE A 57 5.29 -8.33 14.94
CA ILE A 57 6.38 -7.56 15.51
C ILE A 57 6.99 -8.39 16.64
N LYS A 58 8.28 -8.69 16.57
CA LYS A 58 9.02 -9.28 17.69
C LYS A 58 9.81 -8.21 18.40
N CYS A 59 9.56 -8.08 19.69
CA CYS A 59 10.31 -7.22 20.58
C CYS A 59 11.21 -8.06 21.51
N ASN A 60 12.33 -7.48 21.90
CA ASN A 60 13.25 -8.08 22.88
C ASN A 60 12.71 -7.87 24.31
N ALA A 61 11.65 -8.58 24.64
CA ALA A 61 10.97 -8.50 25.94
C ALA A 61 10.73 -9.91 26.48
N PRO A 62 10.89 -10.14 27.79
CA PRO A 62 10.63 -11.43 28.39
C PRO A 62 9.17 -11.80 28.26
N SER A 63 8.88 -12.91 27.60
CA SER A 63 7.52 -13.34 27.21
C SER A 63 6.57 -13.61 28.39
N SER A 64 7.09 -13.70 29.62
CA SER A 64 6.33 -14.11 30.80
C SER A 64 5.58 -13.00 31.56
N SER A 65 5.85 -11.73 31.22
CA SER A 65 5.30 -10.58 31.99
C SER A 65 4.43 -9.61 31.18
N LEU A 66 4.35 -9.78 29.85
CA LEU A 66 3.71 -8.80 28.97
C LEU A 66 2.34 -9.32 28.54
N SER A 67 1.29 -8.73 29.07
CA SER A 67 -0.09 -9.11 28.80
C SER A 67 -0.91 -8.03 28.09
N LYS A 68 -0.41 -6.80 28.06
CA LYS A 68 -1.08 -5.64 27.49
C LYS A 68 -0.20 -4.96 26.45
N GLU A 69 -0.82 -4.30 25.49
CA GLU A 69 -0.12 -3.52 24.46
C GLU A 69 0.86 -2.49 25.06
N THR A 70 0.45 -1.79 26.13
CA THR A 70 1.25 -0.76 26.79
C THR A 70 2.57 -1.30 27.37
N ASP A 71 2.63 -2.58 27.70
CA ASP A 71 3.82 -3.21 28.27
C ASP A 71 4.98 -3.25 27.25
N PHE A 72 4.67 -3.13 25.96
CA PHE A 72 5.67 -3.11 24.88
C PHE A 72 6.23 -1.72 24.57
N HIS A 73 5.75 -0.67 25.23
CA HIS A 73 6.29 0.68 25.02
C HIS A 73 7.80 0.72 25.28
N ALA A 74 8.54 1.40 24.39
CA ALA A 74 10.00 1.51 24.41
C ALA A 74 10.78 0.18 24.29
N GLN A 75 10.10 -0.95 23.99
CA GLN A 75 10.79 -2.21 23.73
C GLN A 75 11.47 -2.18 22.36
N THR A 76 12.65 -2.81 22.28
CA THR A 76 13.43 -2.89 21.05
C THR A 76 12.83 -3.91 20.11
N ILE A 77 12.56 -3.51 18.88
CA ILE A 77 12.06 -4.39 17.82
C ILE A 77 13.24 -5.13 17.21
N THR A 78 13.16 -6.45 17.14
CA THR A 78 14.21 -7.33 16.60
C THR A 78 13.85 -7.92 15.23
N GLU A 79 12.57 -8.17 14.97
CA GLU A 79 12.09 -8.77 13.71
C GLU A 79 10.71 -8.20 13.35
N LEU A 80 10.52 -7.96 12.07
CA LEU A 80 9.20 -7.80 11.47
C LEU A 80 8.94 -8.97 10.53
N ARG A 81 7.75 -9.56 10.62
CA ARG A 81 7.31 -10.59 9.70
C ARG A 81 5.95 -10.20 9.13
N MET A 82 5.86 -10.13 7.81
CA MET A 82 4.64 -9.86 7.07
C MET A 82 4.16 -11.13 6.39
N ILE A 83 2.95 -11.56 6.73
CA ILE A 83 2.37 -12.83 6.27
C ILE A 83 1.11 -12.52 5.48
N ASN A 84 0.90 -13.21 4.37
CA ASN A 84 -0.35 -13.15 3.61
C ASN A 84 -0.73 -14.54 3.08
N ASN A 85 -2.02 -14.73 2.85
CA ASN A 85 -2.61 -15.96 2.33
C ASN A 85 -2.92 -15.89 0.82
N GLY A 86 -2.21 -15.05 0.08
CA GLY A 86 -2.34 -14.94 -1.37
C GLY A 86 -1.78 -16.14 -2.13
N LYS A 87 -1.74 -16.04 -3.44
CA LYS A 87 -1.16 -17.08 -4.29
C LYS A 87 0.29 -17.34 -3.91
N ILE A 88 0.62 -18.62 -3.77
CA ILE A 88 2.00 -19.08 -3.55
C ILE A 88 2.85 -18.74 -4.78
N PHE A 89 4.08 -18.37 -4.58
CA PHE A 89 5.00 -17.99 -5.64
C PHE A 89 5.22 -19.12 -6.64
N SER A 90 5.07 -18.79 -7.91
CA SER A 90 5.46 -19.62 -9.04
C SER A 90 6.96 -19.45 -9.33
N GLU A 91 7.52 -20.28 -10.20
CA GLU A 91 8.90 -20.12 -10.70
C GLU A 91 9.15 -18.73 -11.32
N THR A 92 8.13 -18.17 -11.99
CA THR A 92 8.21 -16.83 -12.57
C THR A 92 8.27 -15.76 -11.49
N ASP A 93 7.53 -15.93 -10.39
CA ASP A 93 7.53 -14.99 -9.26
C ASP A 93 8.88 -15.00 -8.54
N TRP A 94 9.47 -16.19 -8.34
CA TRP A 94 10.81 -16.31 -7.76
C TRP A 94 11.90 -15.63 -8.62
N LYS A 95 11.84 -15.78 -9.95
CA LYS A 95 12.77 -15.08 -10.86
C LYS A 95 12.60 -13.57 -10.77
N ARG A 96 11.34 -13.10 -10.77
CA ARG A 96 11.00 -11.67 -10.75
C ARG A 96 11.44 -11.00 -9.45
N VAL A 97 11.23 -11.62 -8.29
CA VAL A 97 11.66 -11.03 -7.01
C VAL A 97 13.18 -10.92 -6.88
N ALA A 98 13.92 -11.75 -7.62
CA ALA A 98 15.38 -11.72 -7.67
C ALA A 98 15.95 -10.69 -8.68
N THR A 99 15.07 -10.04 -9.48
CA THR A 99 15.51 -9.10 -10.53
C THR A 99 15.04 -7.69 -10.21
N ILE A 100 15.99 -6.76 -10.07
CA ILE A 100 15.71 -5.34 -9.78
C ILE A 100 15.08 -4.69 -11.03
N ALA A 101 13.98 -3.95 -10.85
CA ALA A 101 13.26 -3.23 -11.89
C ALA A 101 12.60 -4.10 -12.99
N GLU A 102 12.44 -5.40 -12.75
CA GLU A 102 11.58 -6.24 -13.57
C GLU A 102 10.14 -6.20 -13.04
N GLY A 103 9.35 -5.30 -13.63
CA GLY A 103 7.97 -5.06 -13.21
C GLY A 103 7.01 -6.20 -13.57
N ASN A 104 5.80 -6.16 -13.01
CA ASN A 104 4.73 -7.08 -13.38
C ASN A 104 4.15 -6.70 -14.75
N THR A 105 3.95 -7.69 -15.61
CA THR A 105 3.33 -7.50 -16.93
C THR A 105 1.80 -7.43 -16.86
N ASP A 106 1.19 -7.73 -15.71
CA ASP A 106 -0.25 -7.59 -15.51
C ASP A 106 -0.64 -6.10 -15.39
N PRO A 107 -1.43 -5.56 -16.32
CA PRO A 107 -1.84 -4.16 -16.31
C PRO A 107 -2.77 -3.81 -15.14
N GLN A 108 -3.35 -4.78 -14.45
CA GLN A 108 -4.17 -4.58 -13.26
C GLN A 108 -3.36 -4.63 -11.96
N SER A 109 -2.10 -5.03 -12.02
CA SER A 109 -1.19 -5.00 -10.89
C SER A 109 -0.66 -3.59 -10.65
N VAL A 110 -0.64 -3.16 -9.42
CA VAL A 110 -0.07 -1.86 -9.04
C VAL A 110 1.46 -1.92 -8.96
N GLY A 111 2.03 -3.10 -8.75
CA GLY A 111 3.48 -3.36 -8.65
C GLY A 111 4.27 -3.32 -9.97
N GLN A 112 3.89 -2.46 -10.92
CA GLN A 112 4.41 -2.44 -12.30
C GLN A 112 5.91 -2.16 -12.43
N PHE A 113 6.54 -1.49 -11.46
CA PHE A 113 7.92 -1.02 -11.60
C PHE A 113 8.99 -1.98 -11.10
N GLY A 114 8.62 -3.08 -10.43
CA GLY A 114 9.56 -4.10 -9.96
C GLY A 114 10.57 -3.62 -8.90
N VAL A 115 10.31 -2.49 -8.26
CA VAL A 115 11.20 -1.90 -7.24
C VAL A 115 10.60 -1.90 -5.84
N GLY A 116 9.28 -2.12 -5.72
CA GLY A 116 8.56 -2.04 -4.45
C GLY A 116 9.08 -2.99 -3.38
N PHE A 117 9.41 -4.24 -3.74
CA PHE A 117 10.00 -5.20 -2.81
C PHE A 117 11.30 -4.68 -2.19
N PHE A 118 12.15 -3.99 -2.95
CA PHE A 118 13.44 -3.52 -2.44
C PHE A 118 13.32 -2.44 -1.35
N SER A 119 12.11 -1.91 -1.09
CA SER A 119 11.84 -1.04 0.05
C SER A 119 12.09 -1.73 1.41
N VAL A 120 12.10 -3.05 1.48
CA VAL A 120 12.43 -3.82 2.69
C VAL A 120 13.87 -3.60 3.17
N PHE A 121 14.78 -3.21 2.26
CA PHE A 121 16.16 -2.87 2.60
C PHE A 121 16.28 -1.58 3.45
N ALA A 122 15.20 -0.82 3.61
CA ALA A 122 15.14 0.22 4.62
C ALA A 122 15.22 -0.33 6.06
N TYR A 123 14.83 -1.60 6.27
CA TYR A 123 14.72 -2.22 7.61
C TYR A 123 15.81 -3.25 7.88
N THR A 124 16.28 -3.96 6.86
CA THR A 124 17.19 -5.10 6.99
C THR A 124 18.21 -5.16 5.87
N ASP A 125 19.37 -5.76 6.12
CA ASP A 125 20.35 -6.10 5.07
C ASP A 125 20.11 -7.50 4.49
N GLU A 126 19.38 -8.37 5.18
CA GLU A 126 19.16 -9.76 4.80
C GLU A 126 17.67 -10.16 4.83
N PRO A 127 16.85 -9.60 3.92
CA PRO A 127 15.45 -10.01 3.86
C PRO A 127 15.32 -11.47 3.42
N MET A 128 14.34 -12.17 4.01
CA MET A 128 14.00 -13.54 3.62
C MET A 128 12.53 -13.62 3.23
N ILE A 129 12.26 -14.33 2.15
CA ILE A 129 10.90 -14.64 1.66
C ILE A 129 10.70 -16.13 1.77
N THR A 130 9.58 -16.55 2.34
CA THR A 130 9.12 -17.94 2.29
C THR A 130 7.76 -17.99 1.58
N SER A 131 7.55 -18.93 0.67
CA SER A 131 6.27 -19.11 0.00
C SER A 131 6.06 -20.58 -0.34
N GLY A 132 5.03 -21.18 0.24
CA GLY A 132 4.73 -22.59 0.04
C GLY A 132 5.83 -23.51 0.57
N LYS A 133 6.61 -24.06 -0.34
CA LYS A 133 7.66 -25.07 -0.04
C LYS A 133 9.08 -24.54 -0.21
N GLU A 134 9.25 -23.28 -0.53
CA GLU A 134 10.52 -22.70 -0.95
C GLU A 134 10.78 -21.39 -0.21
N TYR A 135 12.04 -21.00 -0.17
CA TYR A 135 12.45 -19.72 0.37
C TYR A 135 13.54 -19.08 -0.47
N THR A 136 13.66 -17.77 -0.37
CA THR A 136 14.77 -16.99 -0.89
C THR A 136 15.30 -16.07 0.21
N LYS A 137 16.60 -16.12 0.46
CA LYS A 137 17.30 -15.20 1.36
C LYS A 137 18.25 -14.33 0.56
N PHE A 138 18.21 -13.03 0.77
CA PHE A 138 19.14 -12.07 0.16
C PHE A 138 20.29 -11.79 1.10
N VAL A 139 21.49 -11.63 0.53
CA VAL A 139 22.72 -11.32 1.26
C VAL A 139 23.61 -10.40 0.46
N TRP A 140 24.30 -9.48 1.14
CA TRP A 140 25.27 -8.61 0.51
C TRP A 140 26.66 -9.23 0.45
N LYS A 141 27.31 -9.15 -0.72
CA LYS A 141 28.73 -9.41 -0.89
C LYS A 141 29.40 -8.16 -1.46
N GLY A 142 29.92 -7.30 -0.59
CA GLY A 142 30.33 -5.95 -0.97
C GLY A 142 29.15 -5.14 -1.49
N ASP A 143 29.24 -4.64 -2.73
CA ASP A 143 28.22 -3.85 -3.41
C ASP A 143 27.23 -4.69 -4.24
N GLN A 144 27.41 -6.01 -4.26
CA GLN A 144 26.55 -6.92 -5.01
C GLN A 144 25.52 -7.57 -4.07
N LEU A 145 24.28 -7.58 -4.49
CA LEU A 145 23.19 -8.30 -3.84
C LEU A 145 23.11 -9.71 -4.44
N LEU A 146 23.30 -10.71 -3.59
CA LEU A 146 23.16 -12.10 -3.96
C LEU A 146 21.91 -12.68 -3.27
N TYR A 147 21.40 -13.78 -3.82
CA TYR A 147 20.32 -14.52 -3.16
C TYR A 147 20.62 -16.03 -3.14
N GLN A 148 20.14 -16.66 -2.10
CA GLN A 148 20.08 -18.11 -1.97
C GLN A 148 18.64 -18.53 -2.07
N HIS A 149 18.34 -19.46 -2.98
CA HIS A 149 17.01 -20.04 -3.16
C HIS A 149 17.08 -21.54 -2.89
N ASP A 150 16.17 -22.06 -2.03
CA ASP A 150 16.15 -23.47 -1.67
C ASP A 150 14.77 -23.88 -1.13
N LYS A 151 14.60 -25.16 -0.82
CA LYS A 151 13.38 -25.73 -0.28
C LYS A 151 13.36 -25.67 1.24
N LEU A 152 12.19 -25.36 1.79
CA LEU A 152 11.93 -25.45 3.22
C LEU A 152 11.89 -26.91 3.67
N SER A 153 12.25 -27.18 4.93
CA SER A 153 12.02 -28.47 5.56
C SER A 153 10.52 -28.84 5.53
N ILE A 154 10.21 -30.13 5.66
CA ILE A 154 8.81 -30.60 5.58
C ILE A 154 7.94 -29.95 6.67
N GLN A 155 8.52 -29.63 7.83
CA GLN A 155 7.83 -29.02 8.98
C GLN A 155 7.56 -27.52 8.81
N GLU A 156 8.30 -26.85 7.92
CA GLU A 156 8.20 -25.39 7.68
C GLU A 156 7.35 -25.03 6.47
N LYS A 157 6.83 -26.03 5.74
CA LYS A 157 5.94 -25.79 4.61
C LYS A 157 4.64 -25.15 5.05
N THR A 158 4.23 -24.13 4.33
CA THR A 158 3.01 -23.36 4.61
C THR A 158 2.24 -23.10 3.33
N ASN A 159 0.96 -22.76 3.44
CA ASN A 159 0.15 -22.26 2.33
C ASN A 159 0.13 -20.73 2.29
N GLU A 160 1.09 -20.09 2.91
CA GLU A 160 1.20 -18.64 3.04
C GLU A 160 2.52 -18.15 2.47
N THR A 161 2.59 -16.87 2.17
CA THR A 161 3.82 -16.16 1.85
C THR A 161 4.21 -15.30 3.04
N SER A 162 5.46 -15.40 3.50
CA SER A 162 6.00 -14.58 4.59
C SER A 162 7.25 -13.84 4.14
N ILE A 163 7.33 -12.56 4.47
CA ILE A 163 8.54 -11.74 4.34
C ILE A 163 9.07 -11.46 5.74
N ILE A 164 10.31 -11.86 6.00
CA ILE A 164 10.95 -11.82 7.31
C ILE A 164 12.10 -10.84 7.26
N LEU A 165 12.07 -9.84 8.14
CA LEU A 165 13.04 -8.75 8.22
C LEU A 165 13.65 -8.73 9.62
N ILE A 166 14.91 -9.18 9.75
CA ILE A 166 15.70 -8.99 10.96
C ILE A 166 16.14 -7.53 10.99
N MET A 167 15.73 -6.78 12.00
CA MET A 167 15.94 -5.34 12.07
C MET A 167 17.42 -4.97 12.21
N ARG A 168 17.93 -4.17 11.25
CA ARG A 168 19.32 -3.69 11.26
C ARG A 168 19.54 -2.69 12.40
N ASP A 169 18.71 -1.66 12.51
CA ASP A 169 18.89 -0.54 13.43
C ASP A 169 18.13 -0.70 14.75
N LYS A 170 17.46 -1.84 14.93
CA LYS A 170 16.73 -2.22 16.16
C LYS A 170 15.90 -1.06 16.74
N PRO A 171 14.91 -0.53 16.01
CA PRO A 171 14.11 0.59 16.47
C PRO A 171 13.31 0.21 17.71
N THR A 172 12.92 1.22 18.49
CA THR A 172 12.03 1.03 19.62
C THR A 172 10.56 1.18 19.21
N LEU A 173 9.69 0.46 19.91
CA LEU A 173 8.24 0.58 19.73
C LEU A 173 7.73 1.74 20.59
N CYS A 174 7.05 2.69 19.98
CA CYS A 174 6.35 3.77 20.65
C CYS A 174 4.84 3.47 20.65
N ILE A 175 4.21 3.57 21.81
CA ILE A 175 2.77 3.41 21.98
C ILE A 175 2.24 4.72 22.54
N GLU A 176 1.63 5.52 21.68
CA GLU A 176 0.99 6.78 22.06
C GLU A 176 -0.51 6.55 22.26
N SER A 177 -1.05 7.09 23.35
CA SER A 177 -2.47 6.97 23.66
C SER A 177 -3.35 7.97 22.89
N ASN A 178 -2.77 9.05 22.33
CA ASN A 178 -3.49 10.12 21.64
C ASN A 178 -2.90 10.44 20.27
N LEU A 179 -3.75 10.56 19.27
CA LEU A 179 -3.41 10.91 17.88
C LEU A 179 -3.21 12.43 17.63
N ASN A 180 -3.38 13.26 18.65
CA ASN A 180 -3.47 14.72 18.49
C ASN A 180 -2.12 15.45 18.50
N ASN A 181 -1.00 14.80 18.78
CA ASN A 181 0.31 15.43 18.97
C ASN A 181 1.33 15.09 17.87
N SER A 182 0.91 14.92 16.64
CA SER A 182 1.86 14.77 15.53
C SER A 182 2.39 16.15 15.09
N GLU A 183 3.24 16.78 15.88
CA GLU A 183 4.24 17.69 15.34
C GLU A 183 5.24 16.85 14.56
N GLU A 184 5.51 17.27 13.31
CA GLU A 184 6.52 16.68 12.44
C GLU A 184 7.92 16.75 13.08
N THR A 185 8.22 15.85 13.98
CA THR A 185 9.61 15.60 14.35
C THR A 185 10.25 14.86 13.18
N LYS A 186 11.20 15.50 12.52
CA LYS A 186 12.10 14.89 11.53
C LYS A 186 12.66 13.58 12.12
N LYS A 187 12.14 12.46 11.65
CA LYS A 187 12.31 11.15 12.25
C LYS A 187 13.58 10.51 11.76
N VAL A 188 14.51 10.35 12.64
CA VAL A 188 15.50 9.27 12.54
C VAL A 188 14.71 7.96 12.65
N MET A 189 15.00 6.92 11.81
CA MET A 189 14.32 5.61 11.81
C MET A 189 14.54 4.81 13.11
N SER A 190 14.51 5.47 14.24
CA SER A 190 14.78 4.90 15.56
C SER A 190 13.54 4.44 16.31
N THR A 191 12.35 4.73 15.79
CA THR A 191 11.09 4.46 16.49
C THR A 191 9.99 4.06 15.54
N ILE A 192 9.20 3.04 15.87
CA ILE A 192 7.97 2.67 15.17
C ILE A 192 6.80 3.05 16.08
N ASN A 193 5.96 3.99 15.63
CA ASN A 193 4.75 4.40 16.33
C ASN A 193 3.60 3.45 16.00
N LEU A 194 3.14 2.68 16.98
CA LEU A 194 2.09 1.68 16.78
C LEU A 194 0.72 2.32 16.46
N THR A 195 0.40 3.45 17.08
CA THR A 195 -0.88 4.14 16.83
C THR A 195 -0.96 4.67 15.40
N GLU A 196 0.11 5.27 14.89
CA GLU A 196 0.20 5.69 13.49
C GLU A 196 0.16 4.51 12.53
N LEU A 197 0.80 3.38 12.88
CA LEU A 197 0.76 2.15 12.09
C LEU A 197 -0.66 1.56 12.01
N LYS A 198 -1.40 1.54 13.11
CA LYS A 198 -2.82 1.14 13.14
C LYS A 198 -3.69 2.04 12.25
N ALA A 199 -3.52 3.35 12.36
CA ALA A 199 -4.24 4.32 11.55
C ALA A 199 -3.90 4.18 10.06
N TYR A 200 -2.63 3.92 9.75
CA TYR A 200 -2.17 3.63 8.40
C TYR A 200 -2.83 2.36 7.83
N PHE A 201 -2.86 1.25 8.58
CA PHE A 201 -3.50 0.00 8.16
C PHE A 201 -5.00 0.18 7.92
N ALA A 202 -5.67 0.93 8.78
CA ALA A 202 -7.09 1.25 8.61
C ALA A 202 -7.35 2.04 7.31
N LYS A 203 -6.49 3.02 7.00
CA LYS A 203 -6.56 3.79 5.75
C LYS A 203 -6.34 2.92 4.52
N VAL A 204 -5.33 2.04 4.55
CA VAL A 204 -5.00 1.16 3.42
C VAL A 204 -6.11 0.16 3.16
N LEU A 205 -6.67 -0.48 4.20
CA LEU A 205 -7.73 -1.48 4.07
C LEU A 205 -8.94 -0.95 3.30
N SER A 206 -9.27 0.33 3.44
CA SER A 206 -10.44 0.92 2.77
C SER A 206 -10.40 0.77 1.25
N PHE A 207 -9.21 0.66 0.64
CA PHE A 207 -9.02 0.57 -0.80
C PHE A 207 -8.48 -0.76 -1.32
N THR A 208 -8.08 -1.69 -0.46
CA THR A 208 -7.68 -3.03 -0.92
C THR A 208 -8.82 -3.69 -1.69
N ARG A 209 -8.47 -4.42 -2.75
CA ARG A 209 -9.44 -5.13 -3.60
C ARG A 209 -9.85 -6.47 -2.99
N HIS A 210 -8.88 -7.21 -2.51
CA HIS A 210 -8.99 -8.60 -2.06
C HIS A 210 -8.80 -8.73 -0.55
N ILE A 211 -7.86 -7.99 0.03
CA ILE A 211 -7.62 -8.02 1.48
C ILE A 211 -8.83 -7.47 2.21
N VAL A 212 -9.38 -8.27 3.11
CA VAL A 212 -10.52 -7.91 3.98
C VAL A 212 -10.17 -7.96 5.47
N ASN A 213 -9.01 -8.50 5.82
CA ASN A 213 -8.51 -8.56 7.20
C ASN A 213 -7.06 -8.11 7.28
N LEU A 214 -6.76 -7.21 8.23
CA LEU A 214 -5.41 -6.85 8.62
C LEU A 214 -5.24 -7.06 10.13
N VAL A 215 -4.14 -7.71 10.51
CA VAL A 215 -3.83 -8.04 11.91
C VAL A 215 -2.44 -7.53 12.27
N ILE A 216 -2.26 -7.01 13.47
CA ILE A 216 -0.95 -6.71 14.06
C ILE A 216 -0.82 -7.49 15.36
N THR A 217 0.28 -8.23 15.49
CA THR A 217 0.65 -8.89 16.74
C THR A 217 2.02 -8.42 17.22
N ILE A 218 2.22 -8.36 18.54
CA ILE A 218 3.51 -8.12 19.18
C ILE A 218 3.80 -9.31 20.08
N ASN A 219 4.91 -10.03 19.84
CA ASN A 219 5.27 -11.26 20.56
C ASN A 219 4.08 -12.21 20.75
N SER A 220 3.28 -12.43 19.70
CA SER A 220 2.07 -13.25 19.65
C SER A 220 0.81 -12.64 20.31
N LEU A 221 0.89 -11.51 21.01
CA LEU A 221 -0.28 -10.78 21.49
C LEU A 221 -0.92 -10.02 20.33
N THR A 222 -2.20 -10.27 20.03
CA THR A 222 -2.96 -9.47 19.05
C THR A 222 -3.25 -8.10 19.65
N VAL A 223 -2.72 -7.04 19.01
CA VAL A 223 -2.88 -5.65 19.44
C VAL A 223 -3.76 -4.82 18.50
N PHE A 224 -4.08 -5.38 17.34
CA PHE A 224 -4.95 -4.73 16.37
C PHE A 224 -5.52 -5.75 15.39
N HIS A 225 -6.82 -5.70 15.18
CA HIS A 225 -7.51 -6.44 14.14
C HIS A 225 -8.53 -5.53 13.48
N ILE A 226 -8.38 -5.30 12.19
CA ILE A 226 -9.33 -4.54 11.39
C ILE A 226 -9.86 -5.38 10.26
N SER A 227 -11.17 -5.35 10.06
CA SER A 227 -11.85 -6.09 9.01
C SER A 227 -12.75 -5.19 8.16
N LYS A 228 -12.97 -5.62 6.92
CA LYS A 228 -13.83 -4.97 5.96
C LYS A 228 -14.87 -5.96 5.42
N LYS A 229 -16.14 -5.58 5.42
CA LYS A 229 -17.21 -6.32 4.76
C LYS A 229 -17.89 -5.42 3.74
N LYS A 230 -18.11 -5.94 2.53
CA LYS A 230 -18.85 -5.25 1.47
C LYS A 230 -20.27 -5.81 1.41
N TYR A 231 -21.24 -4.93 1.23
CA TYR A 231 -22.65 -5.26 1.08
C TYR A 231 -23.20 -4.57 -0.18
N GLU A 232 -23.91 -5.33 -0.98
CA GLU A 232 -24.75 -4.75 -2.00
C GLU A 232 -25.99 -4.19 -1.35
N ASN A 233 -26.26 -2.89 -1.50
CA ASN A 233 -27.47 -2.27 -1.01
C ASN A 233 -28.37 -1.90 -2.19
N PRO A 234 -29.40 -2.71 -2.50
CA PRO A 234 -30.29 -2.46 -3.64
C PRO A 234 -31.00 -1.11 -3.55
N SER A 235 -31.25 -0.59 -2.36
CA SER A 235 -31.91 0.70 -2.17
C SER A 235 -31.02 1.86 -2.60
N ILE A 236 -29.71 1.75 -2.45
CA ILE A 236 -28.75 2.77 -2.91
C ILE A 236 -28.58 2.67 -4.42
N GLN A 237 -28.51 1.48 -4.97
CA GLN A 237 -28.32 1.26 -6.40
C GLN A 237 -29.45 1.86 -7.24
N ASN A 238 -30.67 1.85 -6.73
CA ASN A 238 -31.87 2.42 -7.41
C ASN A 238 -31.99 3.94 -7.29
N THR A 239 -31.21 4.60 -6.43
CA THR A 239 -31.23 6.07 -6.25
C THR A 239 -30.24 6.77 -7.18
N PHE A 240 -29.28 6.06 -7.77
CA PHE A 240 -28.34 6.62 -8.73
C PHE A 240 -28.79 6.33 -10.15
N THR A 241 -29.48 7.28 -10.79
CA THR A 241 -29.65 7.29 -12.24
C THR A 241 -28.43 7.96 -12.85
N PHE A 242 -27.63 7.21 -13.57
CA PHE A 242 -26.51 7.74 -14.31
C PHE A 242 -26.97 8.05 -15.75
N GLU A 243 -27.06 9.32 -16.08
CA GLU A 243 -27.13 9.74 -17.49
C GLU A 243 -25.68 9.95 -17.96
N PRO A 244 -25.18 9.12 -18.91
CA PRO A 244 -23.84 9.29 -19.42
C PRO A 244 -23.75 10.65 -20.12
N GLN A 245 -23.15 11.61 -19.43
CA GLN A 245 -22.73 12.84 -20.08
C GLN A 245 -21.56 12.50 -21.00
N PRO A 246 -21.58 12.92 -22.29
CA PRO A 246 -20.40 12.76 -23.13
C PRO A 246 -19.22 13.43 -22.42
N SER A 247 -18.14 12.68 -22.15
CA SER A 247 -16.94 13.27 -21.58
C SER A 247 -16.48 14.41 -22.51
N ILE A 248 -16.01 15.49 -21.91
CA ILE A 248 -15.56 16.68 -22.66
C ILE A 248 -14.54 16.33 -23.75
N ASN A 249 -13.79 15.24 -23.56
CA ASN A 249 -12.76 14.77 -24.49
C ASN A 249 -13.05 13.40 -25.14
N HIS A 250 -14.21 12.80 -24.93
CA HIS A 250 -14.58 11.47 -25.46
C HIS A 250 -13.61 10.32 -25.15
N MET A 251 -12.63 10.55 -24.24
CA MET A 251 -11.60 9.54 -23.92
C MET A 251 -12.13 8.37 -23.12
N LEU A 252 -13.05 8.61 -22.22
CA LEU A 252 -13.62 7.59 -21.36
C LEU A 252 -15.10 7.40 -21.68
N HIS A 253 -15.48 6.17 -21.94
CA HIS A 253 -16.89 5.77 -22.07
C HIS A 253 -17.25 4.87 -20.89
N ILE A 254 -18.18 5.32 -20.04
CA ILE A 254 -18.61 4.58 -18.87
C ILE A 254 -19.47 3.42 -19.30
N ASN A 255 -19.03 2.19 -19.00
CA ASN A 255 -19.74 0.96 -19.34
C ASN A 255 -20.71 0.54 -18.23
N SER A 256 -20.27 0.68 -16.98
CA SER A 256 -21.05 0.28 -15.82
C SER A 256 -20.59 1.00 -14.57
N PHE A 257 -21.48 1.09 -13.59
CA PHE A 257 -21.11 1.43 -12.21
C PHE A 257 -21.87 0.55 -11.22
N VAL A 258 -21.22 0.28 -10.11
CA VAL A 258 -21.80 -0.51 -9.00
C VAL A 258 -21.62 0.28 -7.72
N VAL A 259 -22.70 0.45 -6.97
CA VAL A 259 -22.69 1.11 -5.66
C VAL A 259 -22.83 0.04 -4.58
N THR A 260 -21.90 0.06 -3.63
CA THR A 260 -21.91 -0.85 -2.48
C THR A 260 -21.69 -0.07 -1.20
N GLU A 261 -22.04 -0.64 -0.08
CA GLU A 261 -21.61 -0.18 1.24
C GLU A 261 -20.49 -1.08 1.74
N GLN A 262 -19.52 -0.50 2.41
CA GLN A 262 -18.51 -1.27 3.14
C GLN A 262 -18.50 -0.85 4.61
N ILE A 263 -18.53 -1.87 5.48
CA ILE A 263 -18.39 -1.71 6.91
C ILE A 263 -16.95 -2.05 7.27
N ILE A 264 -16.26 -1.10 7.90
CA ILE A 264 -14.93 -1.30 8.46
C ILE A 264 -15.05 -1.37 9.96
N THR A 265 -14.50 -2.43 10.56
CA THR A 265 -14.63 -2.72 12.00
C THR A 265 -13.24 -2.95 12.60
N ILE A 266 -12.95 -2.33 13.73
CA ILE A 266 -11.73 -2.53 14.53
C ILE A 266 -12.08 -3.28 15.81
N ASP A 267 -11.38 -4.41 16.07
CA ASP A 267 -11.45 -5.23 17.28
C ASP A 267 -12.89 -5.58 17.72
N ASN A 268 -13.85 -5.57 16.81
CA ASN A 268 -15.29 -5.68 17.06
C ASN A 268 -15.86 -4.62 18.02
N THR A 269 -15.12 -3.57 18.32
CA THR A 269 -15.51 -2.52 19.29
C THR A 269 -15.94 -1.22 18.63
N ALA A 270 -15.43 -0.92 17.45
CA ALA A 270 -15.75 0.28 16.69
C ALA A 270 -15.98 -0.06 15.24
N SER A 271 -16.97 0.56 14.61
CA SER A 271 -17.27 0.35 13.18
C SER A 271 -17.71 1.64 12.50
N ILE A 272 -17.44 1.70 11.18
CA ILE A 272 -17.89 2.80 10.33
C ILE A 272 -18.41 2.26 8.99
N VAL A 273 -19.43 2.94 8.45
CA VAL A 273 -20.01 2.62 7.15
C VAL A 273 -19.52 3.65 6.13
N LEU A 274 -19.02 3.17 5.01
CA LEU A 274 -18.59 3.96 3.87
C LEU A 274 -19.35 3.52 2.63
N GLY A 275 -19.75 4.48 1.79
CA GLY A 275 -20.25 4.19 0.45
C GLY A 275 -19.08 3.98 -0.50
N HIS A 276 -19.20 3.03 -1.40
CA HIS A 276 -18.19 2.69 -2.37
C HIS A 276 -18.82 2.54 -3.76
N ILE A 277 -18.33 3.34 -4.71
CA ILE A 277 -18.75 3.26 -6.11
C ILE A 277 -17.58 2.70 -6.91
N THR A 278 -17.83 1.69 -7.72
CA THR A 278 -16.90 1.21 -8.74
C THR A 278 -17.46 1.57 -10.11
N VAL A 279 -16.70 2.32 -10.88
CA VAL A 279 -17.02 2.69 -12.27
C VAL A 279 -16.08 1.91 -13.18
N GLU A 280 -16.62 1.27 -14.21
CA GLU A 280 -15.84 0.70 -15.30
C GLU A 280 -16.05 1.55 -16.54
N ALA A 281 -14.95 1.97 -17.16
CA ALA A 281 -14.98 2.78 -18.37
C ALA A 281 -14.03 2.20 -19.43
N SER A 282 -14.46 2.25 -20.70
CA SER A 282 -13.61 1.96 -21.86
C SER A 282 -12.78 3.19 -22.20
N VAL A 283 -11.53 2.95 -22.58
CA VAL A 283 -10.59 4.01 -23.01
C VAL A 283 -10.64 4.12 -24.53
N ASN A 284 -11.04 5.28 -25.03
CA ASN A 284 -11.10 5.60 -26.46
C ASN A 284 -10.15 6.77 -26.77
N VAL A 285 -9.07 6.49 -27.46
CA VAL A 285 -8.03 7.47 -27.79
C VAL A 285 -7.53 7.27 -29.21
N ASP A 286 -6.96 8.32 -29.80
CA ASP A 286 -6.28 8.21 -31.09
C ASP A 286 -5.04 7.31 -31.04
N GLN A 287 -4.55 6.89 -32.22
CA GLN A 287 -3.42 5.96 -32.32
C GLN A 287 -2.12 6.54 -31.74
N GLN A 288 -1.92 7.86 -31.84
CA GLN A 288 -0.72 8.51 -31.32
C GLN A 288 -0.69 8.41 -29.78
N PHE A 289 -1.83 8.69 -29.16
CA PHE A 289 -1.97 8.65 -27.72
C PHE A 289 -1.99 7.21 -27.17
N HIS A 290 -2.58 6.26 -27.94
CA HIS A 290 -2.49 4.84 -27.66
C HIS A 290 -1.03 4.39 -27.56
N ASN A 291 -0.21 4.68 -28.58
CA ASN A 291 1.22 4.31 -28.60
C ASN A 291 2.00 4.96 -27.44
N TYR A 292 1.64 6.18 -27.08
CA TYR A 292 2.24 6.89 -25.94
C TYR A 292 1.96 6.17 -24.61
N ILE A 293 0.68 5.83 -24.34
CA ILE A 293 0.27 5.11 -23.13
C ILE A 293 0.94 3.72 -23.08
N GLU A 294 0.93 2.99 -24.21
CA GLU A 294 1.53 1.67 -24.29
C GLU A 294 3.03 1.70 -23.97
N ARG A 295 3.74 2.72 -24.41
CA ARG A 295 5.17 2.92 -24.10
C ARG A 295 5.40 3.12 -22.58
N ILE A 296 4.53 3.86 -21.89
CA ILE A 296 4.68 4.16 -20.47
C ILE A 296 4.24 2.99 -19.61
N LEU A 297 3.05 2.43 -19.90
CA LEU A 297 2.45 1.36 -19.11
C LEU A 297 2.85 -0.04 -19.61
N LYS A 298 3.68 -0.11 -20.67
CA LYS A 298 4.09 -1.34 -21.37
C LYS A 298 2.92 -2.12 -22.00
N ARG A 299 1.69 -1.68 -21.81
CA ARG A 299 0.46 -2.23 -22.37
C ARG A 299 -0.64 -1.17 -22.34
N PHE A 300 -1.46 -1.11 -23.38
CA PHE A 300 -2.61 -0.21 -23.43
C PHE A 300 -3.78 -0.76 -22.59
N PRO A 301 -4.30 -0.02 -21.59
CA PRO A 301 -5.49 -0.42 -20.87
C PRO A 301 -6.74 -0.09 -21.70
N SER A 302 -7.39 -1.10 -22.27
CA SER A 302 -8.66 -0.91 -23.00
C SER A 302 -9.82 -0.51 -22.07
N THR A 303 -9.71 -0.83 -20.78
CA THR A 303 -10.68 -0.48 -19.74
C THR A 303 -9.96 0.03 -18.51
N VAL A 304 -10.57 0.98 -17.82
CA VAL A 304 -10.11 1.49 -16.52
C VAL A 304 -11.19 1.31 -15.47
N LYS A 305 -10.75 1.02 -14.23
CA LYS A 305 -11.63 0.99 -13.05
C LYS A 305 -11.33 2.21 -12.19
N ILE A 306 -12.38 2.97 -11.90
CA ILE A 306 -12.32 4.10 -10.97
C ILE A 306 -13.15 3.73 -9.75
N GLN A 307 -12.57 3.85 -8.58
CA GLN A 307 -13.27 3.60 -7.31
C GLN A 307 -13.39 4.91 -6.55
N LEU A 308 -14.59 5.18 -6.08
CA LEU A 308 -14.91 6.34 -5.26
C LEU A 308 -15.36 5.86 -3.89
N LEU A 309 -14.77 6.43 -2.85
CA LEU A 309 -15.15 6.17 -1.46
C LEU A 309 -15.72 7.46 -0.87
N PHE A 310 -16.93 7.39 -0.32
CA PHE A 310 -17.65 8.52 0.24
C PHE A 310 -18.31 8.18 1.58
N VAL A 311 -18.78 9.20 2.28
CA VAL A 311 -19.47 9.03 3.56
C VAL A 311 -20.99 9.11 3.32
N PRO A 312 -21.77 8.04 3.59
CA PRO A 312 -23.23 8.11 3.52
C PRO A 312 -23.81 9.13 4.50
N ILE A 313 -24.95 9.74 4.15
CA ILE A 313 -25.59 10.79 4.95
C ILE A 313 -25.86 10.35 6.39
N ASN A 314 -26.30 9.11 6.58
CA ASN A 314 -26.57 8.56 7.91
C ASN A 314 -25.30 8.48 8.78
N THR A 315 -24.15 8.19 8.17
CA THR A 315 -22.85 8.20 8.86
C THR A 315 -22.45 9.64 9.21
N ILE A 316 -22.69 10.61 8.32
CA ILE A 316 -22.44 12.02 8.59
C ILE A 316 -23.22 12.49 9.81
N VAL A 317 -24.54 12.26 9.83
CA VAL A 317 -25.42 12.65 10.94
C VAL A 317 -24.94 12.03 12.27
N LYS A 318 -24.60 10.73 12.25
CA LYS A 318 -24.07 10.04 13.44
C LYS A 318 -22.76 10.65 13.92
N GLN A 319 -21.84 10.99 13.02
CA GLN A 319 -20.56 11.59 13.39
C GLN A 319 -20.73 13.01 13.93
N GLN A 320 -21.65 13.81 13.40
CA GLN A 320 -21.96 15.14 13.94
C GLN A 320 -22.53 15.06 15.36
N GLN A 321 -23.42 14.10 15.62
CA GLN A 321 -23.96 13.84 16.97
C GLN A 321 -22.87 13.45 17.96
N LEU A 322 -21.90 12.63 17.55
CA LEU A 322 -20.75 12.23 18.37
C LEU A 322 -19.80 13.40 18.65
N GLN A 323 -19.65 14.35 17.73
CA GLN A 323 -18.85 15.57 17.96
C GLN A 323 -19.49 16.52 18.96
N SER A 324 -20.81 16.61 18.96
CA SER A 324 -21.55 17.48 19.90
C SER A 324 -21.64 16.87 21.33
N SER A 325 -21.41 15.58 21.47
CA SER A 325 -21.29 14.92 22.78
C SER A 325 -19.85 15.01 23.28
N LEU A 326 -19.66 15.56 24.50
CA LEU A 326 -18.36 15.65 25.19
C LEU A 326 -17.82 14.27 25.65
N VAL A 327 -18.16 13.18 24.95
CA VAL A 327 -17.71 11.84 25.29
C VAL A 327 -16.29 11.63 24.76
N ASP A 328 -15.37 11.23 25.61
CA ASP A 328 -14.04 10.81 25.21
C ASP A 328 -14.12 9.64 24.23
N LYS A 329 -13.67 9.87 23.00
CA LYS A 329 -13.62 8.85 21.96
C LYS A 329 -12.52 7.85 22.27
N ASN A 330 -12.83 6.57 22.23
CA ASN A 330 -11.80 5.55 22.31
C ASN A 330 -10.87 5.62 21.08
N LEU A 331 -9.65 5.10 21.21
CA LEU A 331 -8.63 5.14 20.17
C LEU A 331 -9.11 4.53 18.83
N ASN A 332 -9.85 3.42 18.88
CA ASN A 332 -10.34 2.75 17.67
C ASN A 332 -11.34 3.64 16.89
N SER A 333 -12.19 4.40 17.59
CA SER A 333 -13.07 5.39 16.95
C SER A 333 -12.29 6.53 16.30
N GLN A 334 -11.23 7.03 16.95
CA GLN A 334 -10.35 8.07 16.40
C GLN A 334 -9.62 7.57 15.14
N ILE A 335 -9.15 6.31 15.15
CA ILE A 335 -8.53 5.68 13.98
C ILE A 335 -9.52 5.58 12.83
N LEU A 336 -10.78 5.18 13.07
CA LEU A 336 -11.81 5.11 12.04
C LEU A 336 -12.17 6.47 11.47
N GLU A 337 -12.13 7.54 12.25
CA GLU A 337 -12.36 8.89 11.76
C GLU A 337 -11.30 9.33 10.73
N ARG A 338 -10.05 8.90 10.88
CA ARG A 338 -8.98 9.18 9.90
C ARG A 338 -9.20 8.50 8.53
N ILE A 339 -10.06 7.49 8.47
CA ILE A 339 -10.43 6.86 7.18
C ILE A 339 -11.42 7.74 6.40
N LEU A 340 -12.16 8.63 7.07
CA LEU A 340 -13.17 9.43 6.42
C LEU A 340 -12.56 10.44 5.44
N PRO A 341 -13.15 10.65 4.26
CA PRO A 341 -12.78 11.74 3.37
C PRO A 341 -13.35 13.09 3.80
N LEU A 342 -13.83 13.19 5.03
CA LEU A 342 -14.41 14.36 5.67
C LEU A 342 -13.79 14.56 7.05
N LYS A 343 -13.47 15.80 7.40
CA LYS A 343 -13.14 16.20 8.77
C LYS A 343 -14.35 16.86 9.41
N PHE A 344 -14.77 16.35 10.55
CA PHE A 344 -15.90 16.89 11.32
C PHE A 344 -15.35 17.82 12.41
N LEU A 345 -15.69 19.08 12.31
CA LEU A 345 -15.44 20.11 13.33
C LEU A 345 -16.75 20.46 14.02
N ALA A 346 -16.71 21.17 15.14
CA ALA A 346 -17.89 21.50 15.93
C ALA A 346 -19.03 22.16 15.12
N ASN A 347 -18.69 23.03 14.16
CA ASN A 347 -19.66 23.81 13.38
C ASN A 347 -19.50 23.63 11.85
N GLU A 348 -18.61 22.74 11.41
CA GLU A 348 -18.21 22.67 10.01
C GLU A 348 -17.83 21.25 9.60
N ILE A 349 -18.09 20.87 8.35
CA ILE A 349 -17.58 19.66 7.71
C ILE A 349 -16.63 20.07 6.60
N ILE A 350 -15.35 19.70 6.74
CA ILE A 350 -14.33 20.04 5.76
C ILE A 350 -14.04 18.84 4.86
N PRO A 351 -14.13 18.98 3.53
CA PRO A 351 -13.68 17.94 2.60
C PRO A 351 -12.19 17.62 2.81
N SER A 352 -11.86 16.33 2.93
CA SER A 352 -10.48 15.85 3.11
C SER A 352 -10.21 14.63 2.24
N GLY A 353 -10.74 14.63 1.02
CA GLY A 353 -10.54 13.56 0.05
C GLY A 353 -9.14 13.61 -0.57
N PHE A 354 -8.60 12.43 -0.86
CA PHE A 354 -7.29 12.23 -1.47
C PHE A 354 -7.38 11.28 -2.66
N ILE A 355 -6.37 11.35 -3.52
CA ILE A 355 -6.19 10.41 -4.63
C ILE A 355 -5.39 9.20 -4.12
N PHE A 356 -5.74 8.04 -4.63
CA PHE A 356 -5.08 6.77 -4.35
C PHE A 356 -4.63 6.13 -5.67
N ILE A 357 -3.36 5.72 -5.70
CA ILE A 357 -2.75 4.99 -6.82
C ILE A 357 -2.15 3.72 -6.22
N GLY A 358 -2.99 2.67 -6.09
CA GLY A 358 -2.66 1.54 -5.22
C GLY A 358 -2.78 1.91 -3.75
N LEU A 359 -2.09 2.96 -3.32
CA LEU A 359 -2.08 3.48 -1.95
C LEU A 359 -2.26 4.99 -1.95
N GLY A 360 -2.55 5.57 -0.77
CA GLY A 360 -2.80 7.01 -0.66
C GLY A 360 -1.63 7.85 -1.15
N THR A 361 -1.92 8.85 -1.97
CA THR A 361 -1.00 9.92 -2.32
C THR A 361 -1.14 11.09 -1.36
N HIS A 362 -0.28 12.10 -1.47
CA HIS A 362 -0.42 13.35 -0.72
C HIS A 362 -1.37 14.35 -1.40
N GLN A 363 -1.85 14.03 -2.60
CA GLN A 363 -2.68 14.93 -3.39
C GLN A 363 -4.12 14.94 -2.90
N SER A 364 -4.56 16.07 -2.36
CA SER A 364 -5.97 16.31 -2.03
C SER A 364 -6.75 16.70 -3.29
N ILE A 365 -8.06 16.39 -3.31
CA ILE A 365 -8.95 16.71 -4.43
C ILE A 365 -10.01 17.74 -4.06
N GLY A 366 -9.99 18.27 -2.84
CA GLY A 366 -10.93 19.32 -2.40
C GLY A 366 -12.40 18.90 -2.29
N ILE A 367 -12.73 17.63 -2.49
CA ILE A 367 -14.08 17.08 -2.34
C ILE A 367 -14.14 16.04 -1.24
N GLY A 368 -15.33 15.78 -0.71
CA GLY A 368 -15.56 14.80 0.37
C GLY A 368 -15.56 13.34 -0.09
N MET A 369 -14.68 12.99 -1.02
CA MET A 369 -14.53 11.64 -1.55
C MET A 369 -13.06 11.28 -1.64
N ARG A 370 -12.74 9.98 -1.62
CA ARG A 370 -11.44 9.45 -2.03
C ARG A 370 -11.58 8.79 -3.38
N VAL A 371 -10.62 9.03 -4.26
CA VAL A 371 -10.63 8.51 -5.62
C VAL A 371 -9.46 7.56 -5.80
N TYR A 372 -9.72 6.37 -6.29
CA TYR A 372 -8.73 5.38 -6.66
C TYR A 372 -8.86 5.06 -8.15
N SER A 373 -7.73 5.07 -8.87
CA SER A 373 -7.64 4.53 -10.23
C SER A 373 -6.18 4.16 -10.54
N HIS A 374 -5.97 3.57 -11.71
CA HIS A 374 -4.64 3.31 -12.26
C HIS A 374 -4.08 4.58 -12.91
N PHE A 375 -3.92 5.63 -12.12
CA PHE A 375 -3.28 6.86 -12.57
C PHE A 375 -1.76 6.66 -12.73
N ILE A 376 -1.13 7.49 -13.55
CA ILE A 376 0.33 7.54 -13.66
C ILE A 376 0.86 8.43 -12.52
N PRO A 377 1.58 7.85 -11.55
CA PRO A 377 2.15 8.62 -10.44
C PRO A 377 3.45 9.31 -10.86
N THR A 378 3.89 10.28 -10.07
CA THR A 378 5.29 10.73 -10.06
C THR A 378 6.22 9.56 -9.68
N VAL A 379 7.52 9.73 -9.88
CA VAL A 379 8.51 8.69 -9.53
C VAL A 379 8.45 8.34 -8.04
N GLU A 380 8.18 9.34 -7.19
CA GLU A 380 8.03 9.20 -5.74
C GLU A 380 6.69 8.57 -5.33
N ARG A 381 5.77 8.38 -6.28
CA ARG A 381 4.38 7.88 -6.06
C ARG A 381 3.58 8.65 -5.01
N GLN A 382 3.93 9.91 -4.79
CA GLN A 382 3.25 10.78 -3.81
C GLN A 382 2.14 11.60 -4.44
N GLU A 383 2.24 11.87 -5.73
CA GLU A 383 1.33 12.71 -6.50
C GLU A 383 1.04 12.12 -7.88
N LEU A 384 0.01 12.64 -8.54
CA LEU A 384 -0.20 12.41 -9.97
C LEU A 384 0.87 13.14 -10.76
N ASN A 385 1.37 12.52 -11.81
CA ASN A 385 2.20 13.23 -12.78
C ASN A 385 1.34 14.10 -13.71
N LEU A 386 0.93 15.26 -13.21
CA LEU A 386 0.07 16.19 -13.95
C LEU A 386 0.72 16.75 -15.24
N GLN A 387 2.02 16.56 -15.43
CA GLN A 387 2.69 16.91 -16.69
C GLN A 387 2.55 15.79 -17.73
N ASP A 388 2.09 14.62 -17.32
CA ASP A 388 1.82 13.52 -18.23
C ASP A 388 0.56 13.82 -19.05
N PRO A 389 0.63 13.76 -20.40
CA PRO A 389 -0.54 14.05 -21.27
C PRO A 389 -1.75 13.14 -21.02
N TYR A 390 -1.56 11.95 -20.47
CA TYR A 390 -2.64 11.03 -20.10
C TYR A 390 -3.41 11.49 -18.86
N ILE A 391 -2.70 12.10 -17.89
CA ILE A 391 -3.31 12.62 -16.67
C ILE A 391 -3.89 14.03 -16.88
N ALA A 392 -3.28 14.84 -17.75
CA ALA A 392 -3.69 16.22 -18.01
C ALA A 392 -4.94 16.35 -18.89
N LYS A 393 -5.37 15.29 -19.59
CA LYS A 393 -6.59 15.22 -20.39
C LYS A 393 -7.73 14.57 -19.63
#